data_ad060c7e62743de5a612e2637fb0b891
#
_entry.id   ad060c7e62743de5a612e2637fb0b891
#
_cell.length_a   1.000
_cell.length_b   1.000
_cell.length_c   1.000
_cell.angle_alpha   90.00
_cell.angle_beta   90.00
_cell.angle_gamma   90.00
#
_symmetry.space_group_name_H-M   'P 1'
#
loop_
_entity.id
_entity.type
_entity.pdbx_description
1 polymer ?
#
loop_
_entity_poly.entity_id
_entity_poly.type
_entity_poly.pdbx_seq_one_letter_code
_entity_poly.pdbx_strand_id
1 'polypeptide(L)'
;MKITHLTSAHPRVDTRIFFKMCSSLANKGFDVSLVVADGKGDETKSGVKIVDVGPSKNRFFRILSAPKRVYSKAVLIDADIYHLHDPELLPIGLKLKKCGKTVIFDSHEDIPKQMLTKPYLNKFLLKIGSFCIKQYEAWVCKQLDGVITATPFIREKFLKINPNSIDINNFPILVELSTDVKWKDKKKEVCYVGGIDKIRGIKELIQAMGKIKNDVKLNLCGVFSNKNTEKEVKAQSGWRQVLEHGFINRQGVREILTRSIAGLVTFYPLPNHIDAQPNKM
;
A
#
# COMPACT_ATOMS: atom_id res chain seq x y z
N MET A 1 -0.24 6.10 -26.97
CA MET A 1 -1.19 5.40 -26.08
C MET A 1 -1.31 6.19 -24.79
N LYS A 2 -2.50 6.52 -24.40
CA LYS A 2 -2.81 7.29 -23.19
C LYS A 2 -3.29 6.34 -22.07
N ILE A 3 -2.64 6.42 -20.91
CA ILE A 3 -2.91 5.56 -19.74
C ILE A 3 -3.29 6.42 -18.57
N THR A 4 -4.40 6.09 -17.90
CA THR A 4 -4.86 6.85 -16.74
C THR A 4 -5.01 5.93 -15.53
N HIS A 5 -4.23 6.21 -14.50
CA HIS A 5 -4.36 5.60 -13.19
C HIS A 5 -5.41 6.34 -12.37
N LEU A 6 -6.28 5.61 -11.69
CA LEU A 6 -7.39 6.15 -10.92
C LEU A 6 -7.29 5.70 -9.46
N THR A 7 -7.24 6.66 -8.54
CA THR A 7 -7.29 6.40 -7.11
C THR A 7 -8.17 7.42 -6.38
N SER A 8 -8.87 6.96 -5.37
CA SER A 8 -9.69 7.77 -4.47
C SER A 8 -9.14 7.82 -3.05
N ALA A 9 -8.21 6.91 -2.72
CA ALA A 9 -7.70 6.69 -1.37
C ALA A 9 -6.22 6.95 -1.20
N HIS A 10 -5.42 6.74 -2.23
CA HIS A 10 -3.97 6.86 -2.16
C HIS A 10 -3.50 8.30 -2.37
N PRO A 11 -2.41 8.72 -1.71
CA PRO A 11 -1.81 10.03 -1.93
C PRO A 11 -1.19 10.09 -3.33
N ARG A 12 -1.11 11.31 -3.90
CA ARG A 12 -0.55 11.57 -5.25
C ARG A 12 0.89 11.07 -5.45
N VAL A 13 1.66 10.95 -4.40
CA VAL A 13 3.05 10.45 -4.41
C VAL A 13 3.15 9.05 -3.76
N ASP A 14 2.14 8.22 -3.95
CA ASP A 14 2.19 6.84 -3.49
C ASP A 14 3.35 6.07 -4.11
N THR A 15 3.99 5.22 -3.30
CA THR A 15 5.19 4.50 -3.72
C THR A 15 4.93 3.53 -4.86
N ARG A 16 3.82 2.77 -4.83
CA ARG A 16 3.48 1.80 -5.86
C ARG A 16 2.91 2.49 -7.08
N ILE A 17 1.91 3.34 -6.87
CA ILE A 17 1.14 3.94 -7.97
C ILE A 17 2.00 4.97 -8.71
N PHE A 18 2.45 6.02 -8.00
CA PHE A 18 3.15 7.14 -8.65
C PHE A 18 4.59 6.78 -9.02
N PHE A 19 5.42 6.41 -8.00
CA PHE A 19 6.86 6.25 -8.25
C PHE A 19 7.20 5.02 -9.10
N LYS A 20 6.49 3.90 -8.92
CA LYS A 20 6.82 2.67 -9.64
C LYS A 20 6.02 2.52 -10.93
N MET A 21 4.70 2.69 -10.90
CA MET A 21 3.87 2.46 -12.08
C MET A 21 3.82 3.68 -13.01
N CYS A 22 3.25 4.80 -12.54
CA CYS A 22 3.06 5.97 -13.40
C CYS A 22 4.38 6.51 -13.95
N SER A 23 5.39 6.71 -13.09
CA SER A 23 6.68 7.24 -13.54
C SER A 23 7.42 6.28 -14.48
N SER A 24 7.32 4.97 -14.28
CA SER A 24 7.94 4.00 -15.19
C SER A 24 7.29 4.01 -16.57
N LEU A 25 5.97 4.14 -16.64
CA LEU A 25 5.24 4.26 -17.90
C LEU A 25 5.55 5.57 -18.61
N ALA A 26 5.57 6.69 -17.87
CA ALA A 26 5.95 7.99 -18.44
C ALA A 26 7.38 7.98 -18.99
N ASN A 27 8.34 7.38 -18.26
CA ASN A 27 9.71 7.20 -18.71
C ASN A 27 9.85 6.33 -19.97
N LYS A 28 8.85 5.46 -20.23
CA LYS A 28 8.76 4.67 -21.47
C LYS A 28 8.06 5.40 -22.62
N GLY A 29 7.70 6.67 -22.44
CA GLY A 29 7.10 7.52 -23.46
C GLY A 29 5.58 7.42 -23.59
N PHE A 30 4.87 6.80 -22.64
CA PHE A 30 3.41 6.84 -22.61
C PHE A 30 2.89 8.19 -22.08
N ASP A 31 1.74 8.63 -22.57
CA ASP A 31 1.01 9.78 -22.01
C ASP A 31 0.25 9.31 -20.75
N VAL A 32 0.80 9.62 -19.58
CA VAL A 32 0.31 9.08 -18.29
C VAL A 32 -0.36 10.16 -17.48
N SER A 33 -1.58 9.87 -17.04
CA SER A 33 -2.33 10.68 -16.07
C SER A 33 -2.59 9.89 -14.79
N LEU A 34 -2.61 10.59 -13.66
CA LEU A 34 -2.99 10.05 -12.35
C LEU A 34 -4.11 10.90 -11.77
N VAL A 35 -5.31 10.34 -11.66
CA VAL A 35 -6.45 11.01 -11.00
C VAL A 35 -6.43 10.68 -9.52
N VAL A 36 -6.42 11.70 -8.67
CA VAL A 36 -6.36 11.62 -7.20
C VAL A 36 -7.49 12.43 -6.56
N ALA A 37 -7.74 12.19 -5.27
CA ALA A 37 -8.78 12.88 -4.50
C ALA A 37 -8.21 13.47 -3.20
N ASP A 38 -7.12 14.24 -3.29
CA ASP A 38 -6.37 14.72 -2.12
C ASP A 38 -6.46 16.24 -1.87
N GLY A 39 -7.11 17.01 -2.78
CA GLY A 39 -7.39 18.42 -2.60
C GLY A 39 -6.20 19.37 -2.73
N LYS A 40 -5.14 18.93 -3.42
CA LYS A 40 -3.91 19.74 -3.59
C LYS A 40 -3.80 20.40 -4.98
N GLY A 41 -4.86 20.31 -5.79
CA GLY A 41 -4.89 20.83 -7.16
C GLY A 41 -4.13 19.99 -8.18
N ASP A 42 -4.20 20.39 -9.42
CA ASP A 42 -3.55 19.70 -10.53
C ASP A 42 -2.05 20.06 -10.59
N GLU A 43 -1.21 19.09 -10.96
CA GLU A 43 0.23 19.31 -11.19
C GLU A 43 0.79 18.35 -12.25
N THR A 44 1.95 18.65 -12.78
CA THR A 44 2.73 17.71 -13.59
C THR A 44 4.03 17.39 -12.86
N LYS A 45 4.31 16.10 -12.65
CA LYS A 45 5.50 15.65 -11.92
C LYS A 45 6.08 14.41 -12.59
N SER A 46 7.39 14.39 -12.82
CA SER A 46 8.09 13.24 -13.45
C SER A 46 7.42 12.76 -14.75
N GLY A 47 6.92 13.67 -15.59
CA GLY A 47 6.21 13.36 -16.83
C GLY A 47 4.78 12.85 -16.66
N VAL A 48 4.26 12.77 -15.44
CA VAL A 48 2.90 12.32 -15.11
C VAL A 48 2.00 13.52 -14.84
N LYS A 49 0.86 13.60 -15.52
CA LYS A 49 -0.20 14.60 -15.27
C LYS A 49 -1.03 14.15 -14.08
N ILE A 50 -0.92 14.83 -12.95
CA ILE A 50 -1.72 14.56 -11.75
C ILE A 50 -2.95 15.47 -11.77
N VAL A 51 -4.12 14.87 -11.73
CA VAL A 51 -5.42 15.57 -11.81
C VAL A 51 -6.19 15.33 -10.51
N ASP A 52 -6.49 16.40 -9.79
CA ASP A 52 -7.16 16.33 -8.50
C ASP A 52 -8.68 16.52 -8.66
N VAL A 53 -9.44 15.64 -8.03
CA VAL A 53 -10.90 15.74 -8.00
C VAL A 53 -11.42 16.27 -6.65
N GLY A 54 -10.54 16.82 -5.84
CA GLY A 54 -10.84 17.38 -4.53
C GLY A 54 -10.96 16.33 -3.42
N PRO A 55 -10.80 16.75 -2.16
CA PRO A 55 -10.77 15.85 -1.01
C PRO A 55 -12.18 15.35 -0.66
N SER A 56 -12.23 14.33 0.17
CA SER A 56 -13.46 13.84 0.80
C SER A 56 -13.42 14.11 2.31
N LYS A 57 -14.54 14.54 2.90
CA LYS A 57 -14.62 14.90 4.33
C LYS A 57 -14.21 13.76 5.27
N ASN A 58 -14.55 12.53 4.93
CA ASN A 58 -14.17 11.33 5.68
C ASN A 58 -14.24 10.09 4.79
N ARG A 59 -13.88 8.92 5.36
CA ARG A 59 -13.86 7.64 4.63
C ARG A 59 -15.21 7.25 4.02
N PHE A 60 -16.32 7.49 4.71
CA PHE A 60 -17.65 7.15 4.22
C PHE A 60 -18.03 7.99 2.99
N PHE A 61 -17.87 9.31 3.08
CA PHE A 61 -18.08 10.20 1.93
C PHE A 61 -17.12 9.93 0.78
N ARG A 62 -15.88 9.49 1.07
CA ARG A 62 -14.96 9.07 0.03
C ARG A 62 -15.53 7.92 -0.79
N ILE A 63 -15.96 6.84 -0.14
CA ILE A 63 -16.50 5.65 -0.83
C ILE A 63 -17.74 6.00 -1.68
N LEU A 64 -18.60 6.92 -1.24
CA LEU A 64 -19.83 7.28 -1.94
C LEU A 64 -19.66 8.34 -3.03
N SER A 65 -18.83 9.35 -2.82
CA SER A 65 -18.75 10.52 -3.70
C SER A 65 -17.50 10.61 -4.56
N ALA A 66 -16.32 10.14 -4.06
CA ALA A 66 -15.10 10.24 -4.84
C ALA A 66 -15.16 9.43 -6.14
N PRO A 67 -15.73 8.20 -6.19
CA PRO A 67 -15.85 7.47 -7.46
C PRO A 67 -16.57 8.25 -8.56
N LYS A 68 -17.63 9.00 -8.22
CA LYS A 68 -18.34 9.82 -9.21
C LYS A 68 -17.45 10.93 -9.78
N ARG A 69 -16.71 11.64 -8.92
CA ARG A 69 -15.79 12.71 -9.36
C ARG A 69 -14.63 12.15 -10.19
N VAL A 70 -14.05 11.03 -9.74
CA VAL A 70 -13.00 10.32 -10.47
C VAL A 70 -13.51 9.89 -11.86
N TYR A 71 -14.72 9.33 -11.94
CA TYR A 71 -15.31 8.91 -13.21
C TYR A 71 -15.51 10.11 -14.16
N SER A 72 -16.05 11.22 -13.67
CA SER A 72 -16.26 12.41 -14.51
C SER A 72 -14.94 12.92 -15.10
N LYS A 73 -13.86 12.94 -14.30
CA LYS A 73 -12.52 13.30 -14.80
C LYS A 73 -11.94 12.26 -15.76
N ALA A 74 -12.11 10.97 -15.44
CA ALA A 74 -11.66 9.89 -16.32
C ALA A 74 -12.26 10.00 -17.73
N VAL A 75 -13.55 10.24 -17.82
CA VAL A 75 -14.23 10.44 -19.12
C VAL A 75 -13.70 11.64 -19.88
N LEU A 76 -13.41 12.77 -19.21
CA LEU A 76 -12.85 13.97 -19.83
C LEU A 76 -11.41 13.75 -20.34
N ILE A 77 -10.62 12.92 -19.63
CA ILE A 77 -9.25 12.58 -20.05
C ILE A 77 -9.29 11.71 -21.31
N ASP A 78 -10.28 10.85 -21.44
CA ASP A 78 -10.49 9.95 -22.58
C ASP A 78 -9.25 9.11 -22.92
N ALA A 79 -8.82 8.29 -21.95
CA ALA A 79 -7.66 7.42 -22.10
C ALA A 79 -7.99 6.10 -22.84
N ASP A 80 -6.96 5.46 -23.37
CA ASP A 80 -7.04 4.14 -23.97
C ASP A 80 -7.16 3.04 -22.89
N ILE A 81 -6.38 3.21 -21.80
CA ILE A 81 -6.32 2.26 -20.67
C ILE A 81 -6.60 3.00 -19.36
N TYR A 82 -7.46 2.41 -18.55
CA TYR A 82 -7.73 2.85 -17.18
C TYR A 82 -7.26 1.80 -16.17
N HIS A 83 -6.45 2.23 -15.21
CA HIS A 83 -5.89 1.40 -14.16
C HIS A 83 -6.47 1.81 -12.80
N LEU A 84 -7.31 0.97 -12.22
CA LEU A 84 -8.00 1.23 -10.96
C LEU A 84 -7.19 0.71 -9.78
N HIS A 85 -7.02 1.51 -8.73
CA HIS A 85 -6.22 1.14 -7.55
C HIS A 85 -7.03 0.91 -6.27
N ASP A 86 -8.29 1.30 -6.25
CA ASP A 86 -9.14 1.16 -5.07
C ASP A 86 -10.40 0.34 -5.38
N PRO A 87 -10.86 -0.54 -4.47
CA PRO A 87 -12.04 -1.38 -4.71
C PRO A 87 -13.34 -0.59 -4.87
N GLU A 88 -13.44 0.59 -4.25
CA GLU A 88 -14.60 1.47 -4.46
C GLU A 88 -14.69 2.05 -5.88
N LEU A 89 -13.65 1.92 -6.69
CA LEU A 89 -13.64 2.31 -8.10
C LEU A 89 -14.12 1.19 -9.04
N LEU A 90 -14.29 -0.03 -8.58
CA LEU A 90 -14.76 -1.15 -9.40
C LEU A 90 -16.07 -0.85 -10.15
N PRO A 91 -17.10 -0.18 -9.55
CA PRO A 91 -18.33 0.20 -10.28
C PRO A 91 -18.07 1.12 -11.47
N ILE A 92 -17.12 2.04 -11.35
CA ILE A 92 -16.78 2.93 -12.49
C ILE A 92 -15.95 2.21 -13.53
N GLY A 93 -15.15 1.21 -13.15
CA GLY A 93 -14.48 0.32 -14.08
C GLY A 93 -15.44 -0.35 -15.05
N LEU A 94 -16.57 -0.88 -14.55
CA LEU A 94 -17.62 -1.45 -15.40
C LEU A 94 -18.25 -0.42 -16.34
N LYS A 95 -18.41 0.83 -15.89
CA LYS A 95 -18.92 1.91 -16.77
C LYS A 95 -17.93 2.23 -17.89
N LEU A 96 -16.64 2.33 -17.56
CA LEU A 96 -15.59 2.55 -18.56
C LEU A 96 -15.50 1.38 -19.57
N LYS A 97 -15.64 0.14 -19.09
CA LYS A 97 -15.77 -1.03 -19.98
C LYS A 97 -16.93 -0.90 -20.96
N LYS A 98 -18.10 -0.50 -20.49
CA LYS A 98 -19.28 -0.26 -21.36
C LYS A 98 -19.06 0.84 -22.39
N CYS A 99 -18.14 1.77 -22.12
CA CYS A 99 -17.70 2.79 -23.08
C CYS A 99 -16.58 2.30 -24.03
N GLY A 100 -16.30 0.99 -24.08
CA GLY A 100 -15.30 0.38 -24.97
C GLY A 100 -13.84 0.59 -24.53
N LYS A 101 -13.60 1.00 -23.27
CA LYS A 101 -12.26 1.25 -22.75
C LYS A 101 -11.62 -0.03 -22.21
N THR A 102 -10.28 -0.10 -22.29
CA THR A 102 -9.51 -1.14 -21.60
C THR A 102 -9.39 -0.77 -20.12
N VAL A 103 -9.78 -1.69 -19.24
CA VAL A 103 -9.80 -1.45 -17.79
C VAL A 103 -9.07 -2.56 -17.05
N ILE A 104 -8.10 -2.17 -16.22
CA ILE A 104 -7.29 -3.05 -15.37
C ILE A 104 -7.57 -2.67 -13.91
N PHE A 105 -7.66 -3.67 -13.03
CA PHE A 105 -7.74 -3.48 -11.58
C PHE A 105 -6.44 -3.94 -10.91
N ASP A 106 -5.84 -3.09 -10.06
CA ASP A 106 -4.67 -3.42 -9.25
C ASP A 106 -5.09 -3.72 -7.81
N SER A 107 -5.12 -5.00 -7.47
CA SER A 107 -5.43 -5.48 -6.12
C SER A 107 -4.18 -5.46 -5.24
N HIS A 108 -4.07 -4.45 -4.39
CA HIS A 108 -2.93 -4.27 -3.48
C HIS A 108 -2.97 -5.23 -2.30
N GLU A 109 -4.16 -5.62 -1.86
CA GLU A 109 -4.43 -6.47 -0.69
C GLU A 109 -5.64 -7.38 -0.95
N ASP A 110 -5.75 -8.48 -0.20
CA ASP A 110 -6.96 -9.30 -0.19
C ASP A 110 -8.04 -8.64 0.68
N ILE A 111 -8.88 -7.80 0.06
CA ILE A 111 -9.91 -7.00 0.74
C ILE A 111 -10.89 -7.85 1.57
N PRO A 112 -11.44 -8.97 1.08
CA PRO A 112 -12.24 -9.88 1.89
C PRO A 112 -11.52 -10.34 3.17
N LYS A 113 -10.24 -10.72 3.08
CA LYS A 113 -9.44 -11.12 4.26
C LYS A 113 -9.16 -9.94 5.19
N GLN A 114 -8.83 -8.77 4.63
CA GLN A 114 -8.61 -7.55 5.41
C GLN A 114 -9.86 -7.15 6.21
N MET A 115 -11.06 -7.35 5.66
CA MET A 115 -12.30 -7.07 6.37
C MET A 115 -12.45 -7.91 7.63
N LEU A 116 -12.05 -9.18 7.61
CA LEU A 116 -12.16 -10.10 8.76
C LEU A 116 -11.26 -9.68 9.95
N THR A 117 -10.27 -8.83 9.74
CA THR A 117 -9.35 -8.36 10.80
C THR A 117 -9.83 -7.11 11.55
N LYS A 118 -11.02 -6.59 11.26
CA LYS A 118 -11.58 -5.38 11.89
C LYS A 118 -12.11 -5.68 13.29
N PRO A 119 -11.51 -5.17 14.39
CA PRO A 119 -11.86 -5.57 15.75
C PRO A 119 -13.15 -4.97 16.29
N TYR A 120 -13.70 -3.95 15.61
CA TYR A 120 -14.84 -3.16 16.09
C TYR A 120 -16.20 -3.61 15.54
N LEU A 121 -16.24 -4.67 14.73
CA LEU A 121 -17.47 -5.21 14.17
C LEU A 121 -17.73 -6.63 14.67
N ASN A 122 -19.02 -7.01 14.73
CA ASN A 122 -19.43 -8.37 15.08
C ASN A 122 -18.84 -9.38 14.08
N LYS A 123 -18.24 -10.46 14.59
CA LYS A 123 -17.57 -11.50 13.78
C LYS A 123 -18.49 -12.14 12.73
N PHE A 124 -19.78 -12.30 13.03
CA PHE A 124 -20.75 -12.84 12.09
C PHE A 124 -21.02 -11.87 10.94
N LEU A 125 -21.24 -10.58 11.24
CA LEU A 125 -21.42 -9.54 10.23
C LEU A 125 -20.18 -9.38 9.37
N LEU A 126 -18.98 -9.51 9.95
CA LEU A 126 -17.72 -9.47 9.20
C LEU A 126 -17.61 -10.62 8.19
N LYS A 127 -18.06 -11.86 8.57
CA LYS A 127 -18.05 -13.00 7.66
C LYS A 127 -19.04 -12.79 6.49
N ILE A 128 -20.24 -12.32 6.77
CA ILE A 128 -21.24 -12.01 5.72
C ILE A 128 -20.71 -10.91 4.80
N GLY A 129 -20.24 -9.79 5.36
CA GLY A 129 -19.70 -8.68 4.56
C GLY A 129 -18.49 -9.09 3.72
N SER A 130 -17.56 -9.87 4.30
CA SER A 130 -16.41 -10.42 3.57
C SER A 130 -16.85 -11.32 2.41
N PHE A 131 -17.86 -12.16 2.63
CA PHE A 131 -18.41 -13.00 1.57
C PHE A 131 -19.06 -12.17 0.46
N CYS A 132 -19.90 -11.21 0.80
CA CYS A 132 -20.55 -10.32 -0.17
C CYS A 132 -19.51 -9.54 -1.00
N ILE A 133 -18.49 -8.97 -0.35
CA ILE A 133 -17.41 -8.25 -1.04
C ILE A 133 -16.63 -9.20 -1.95
N LYS A 134 -16.34 -10.42 -1.52
CA LYS A 134 -15.66 -11.43 -2.33
C LYS A 134 -16.45 -11.76 -3.61
N GLN A 135 -17.76 -11.96 -3.50
CA GLN A 135 -18.59 -12.26 -4.65
C GLN A 135 -18.70 -11.08 -5.62
N TYR A 136 -18.88 -9.89 -5.05
CA TYR A 136 -18.93 -8.65 -5.84
C TYR A 136 -17.62 -8.38 -6.59
N GLU A 137 -16.47 -8.47 -5.89
CA GLU A 137 -15.14 -8.33 -6.49
C GLU A 137 -14.93 -9.34 -7.63
N ALA A 138 -15.28 -10.61 -7.39
CA ALA A 138 -15.18 -11.65 -8.40
C ALA A 138 -16.06 -11.37 -9.64
N TRP A 139 -17.31 -10.96 -9.41
CA TRP A 139 -18.25 -10.63 -10.47
C TRP A 139 -17.77 -9.45 -11.34
N VAL A 140 -17.23 -8.39 -10.71
CA VAL A 140 -16.68 -7.26 -11.45
C VAL A 140 -15.40 -7.65 -12.18
N CYS A 141 -14.42 -8.21 -11.47
CA CYS A 141 -13.11 -8.51 -12.04
C CYS A 141 -13.15 -9.51 -13.21
N LYS A 142 -14.14 -10.39 -13.23
CA LYS A 142 -14.41 -11.28 -14.39
C LYS A 142 -14.70 -10.51 -15.67
N GLN A 143 -15.21 -9.29 -15.59
CA GLN A 143 -15.61 -8.45 -16.73
C GLN A 143 -14.53 -7.45 -17.16
N LEU A 144 -13.46 -7.31 -16.37
CA LEU A 144 -12.34 -6.42 -16.69
C LEU A 144 -11.36 -7.09 -17.65
N ASP A 145 -10.52 -6.30 -18.32
CA ASP A 145 -9.52 -6.81 -19.26
C ASP A 145 -8.36 -7.51 -18.58
N GLY A 146 -8.07 -7.16 -17.33
CA GLY A 146 -7.02 -7.80 -16.55
C GLY A 146 -7.03 -7.38 -15.09
N VAL A 147 -6.32 -8.15 -14.27
CA VAL A 147 -6.10 -7.87 -12.86
C VAL A 147 -4.60 -7.93 -12.58
N ILE A 148 -4.07 -6.86 -12.01
CA ILE A 148 -2.72 -6.83 -11.44
C ILE A 148 -2.85 -7.08 -9.94
N THR A 149 -1.92 -7.81 -9.35
CA THR A 149 -1.92 -8.11 -7.92
C THR A 149 -0.57 -7.82 -7.30
N ALA A 150 -0.55 -7.51 -6.02
CA ALA A 150 0.70 -7.15 -5.33
C ALA A 150 1.52 -8.37 -4.88
N THR A 151 0.94 -9.57 -4.90
CA THR A 151 1.63 -10.80 -4.50
C THR A 151 1.17 -12.00 -5.34
N PRO A 152 2.02 -13.04 -5.51
CA PRO A 152 1.62 -14.28 -6.17
C PRO A 152 0.41 -14.94 -5.52
N PHE A 153 0.29 -14.85 -4.20
CA PHE A 153 -0.84 -15.41 -3.46
C PHE A 153 -2.18 -14.78 -3.88
N ILE A 154 -2.21 -13.45 -4.03
CA ILE A 154 -3.41 -12.74 -4.50
C ILE A 154 -3.68 -13.09 -5.97
N ARG A 155 -2.63 -13.24 -6.81
CA ARG A 155 -2.78 -13.67 -8.20
C ARG A 155 -3.51 -15.02 -8.30
N GLU A 156 -3.12 -16.03 -7.52
CA GLU A 156 -3.76 -17.36 -7.54
C GLU A 156 -5.27 -17.29 -7.27
N LYS A 157 -5.71 -16.36 -6.42
CA LYS A 157 -7.13 -16.07 -6.20
C LYS A 157 -7.79 -15.54 -7.48
N PHE A 158 -7.15 -14.54 -8.13
CA PHE A 158 -7.74 -13.85 -9.28
C PHE A 158 -7.64 -14.65 -10.58
N LEU A 159 -6.66 -15.53 -10.76
CA LEU A 159 -6.58 -16.44 -11.91
C LEU A 159 -7.82 -17.32 -12.06
N LYS A 160 -8.48 -17.67 -10.95
CA LYS A 160 -9.75 -18.41 -10.95
C LYS A 160 -10.95 -17.56 -11.39
N ILE A 161 -10.79 -16.24 -11.49
CA ILE A 161 -11.83 -15.26 -11.80
C ILE A 161 -11.61 -14.66 -13.18
N ASN A 162 -10.37 -14.25 -13.46
CA ASN A 162 -9.95 -13.62 -14.70
C ASN A 162 -8.59 -14.21 -15.12
N PRO A 163 -8.51 -14.90 -16.26
CA PRO A 163 -7.28 -15.55 -16.73
C PRO A 163 -6.15 -14.53 -17.00
N ASN A 164 -6.50 -13.26 -17.28
CA ASN A 164 -5.53 -12.18 -17.48
C ASN A 164 -5.09 -11.57 -16.14
N SER A 165 -4.73 -12.41 -15.18
CA SER A 165 -4.25 -11.96 -13.86
C SER A 165 -2.75 -12.20 -13.73
N ILE A 166 -2.01 -11.15 -13.37
CA ILE A 166 -0.56 -11.21 -13.16
C ILE A 166 -0.19 -10.59 -11.81
N ASP A 167 0.91 -11.02 -11.22
CA ASP A 167 1.48 -10.34 -10.05
C ASP A 167 2.60 -9.39 -10.47
N ILE A 168 2.50 -8.16 -9.98
CA ILE A 168 3.57 -7.16 -10.03
C ILE A 168 3.88 -6.79 -8.59
N ASN A 169 4.89 -7.46 -8.05
CA ASN A 169 5.28 -7.31 -6.66
C ASN A 169 5.77 -5.90 -6.36
N ASN A 170 5.53 -5.45 -5.15
CA ASN A 170 5.91 -4.10 -4.74
C ASN A 170 7.37 -4.04 -4.24
N PHE A 171 8.32 -4.65 -4.97
CA PHE A 171 9.74 -4.62 -4.61
C PHE A 171 10.29 -3.20 -4.59
N PRO A 172 11.33 -2.93 -3.78
CA PRO A 172 12.08 -1.68 -3.83
C PRO A 172 12.68 -1.44 -5.22
N ILE A 173 12.84 -0.18 -5.60
CA ILE A 173 13.60 0.18 -6.80
C ILE A 173 15.08 -0.09 -6.53
N LEU A 174 15.75 -0.88 -7.38
CA LEU A 174 17.10 -1.37 -7.15
C LEU A 174 18.10 -0.29 -6.70
N VAL A 175 18.14 0.83 -7.42
CA VAL A 175 19.09 1.93 -7.13
C VAL A 175 18.75 2.67 -5.83
N GLU A 176 17.50 2.61 -5.39
CA GLU A 176 17.02 3.41 -4.25
C GLU A 176 17.55 2.92 -2.90
N LEU A 177 17.74 1.61 -2.75
CA LEU A 177 18.19 1.00 -1.51
C LEU A 177 19.60 0.40 -1.61
N SER A 178 20.23 0.46 -2.80
CA SER A 178 21.61 0.01 -2.96
C SER A 178 22.57 0.92 -2.20
N THR A 179 23.56 0.32 -1.56
CA THR A 179 24.62 1.02 -0.84
C THR A 179 25.92 0.25 -0.98
N ASP A 180 27.04 0.98 -1.01
CA ASP A 180 28.39 0.40 -1.06
C ASP A 180 28.97 0.12 0.35
N VAL A 181 28.16 0.23 1.41
CA VAL A 181 28.62 -0.01 2.77
C VAL A 181 28.94 -1.48 2.97
N LYS A 182 30.19 -1.77 3.26
CA LYS A 182 30.66 -3.13 3.56
C LYS A 182 30.03 -3.62 4.86
N TRP A 183 29.78 -4.91 4.95
CA TRP A 183 29.16 -5.51 6.14
C TRP A 183 29.89 -5.18 7.45
N LYS A 184 31.22 -5.17 7.42
CA LYS A 184 32.06 -4.83 8.58
C LYS A 184 31.90 -3.41 9.11
N ASP A 185 31.41 -2.50 8.27
CA ASP A 185 31.25 -1.08 8.58
C ASP A 185 29.83 -0.77 9.10
N LYS A 186 28.97 -1.78 9.15
CA LYS A 186 27.62 -1.65 9.73
C LYS A 186 27.68 -1.50 11.25
N LYS A 187 26.76 -0.71 11.77
CA LYS A 187 26.63 -0.52 13.21
C LYS A 187 25.93 -1.72 13.87
N LYS A 188 26.18 -1.93 15.17
CA LYS A 188 25.40 -2.89 15.99
C LYS A 188 23.98 -2.37 16.22
N GLU A 189 23.26 -2.15 15.14
CA GLU A 189 21.91 -1.63 15.11
C GLU A 189 21.00 -2.54 14.31
N VAL A 190 19.78 -2.71 14.75
CA VAL A 190 18.70 -3.31 13.97
C VAL A 190 17.66 -2.23 13.67
N CYS A 191 16.82 -2.43 12.67
CA CYS A 191 15.82 -1.43 12.34
C CYS A 191 14.43 -2.02 12.10
N TYR A 192 13.43 -1.24 12.48
CA TYR A 192 12.05 -1.43 12.09
C TYR A 192 11.58 -0.16 11.35
N VAL A 193 11.08 -0.32 10.12
CA VAL A 193 10.60 0.79 9.30
C VAL A 193 9.15 0.57 8.90
N GLY A 194 8.24 1.50 9.20
CA GLY A 194 6.84 1.48 8.77
C GLY A 194 5.87 1.82 9.87
N GLY A 195 4.57 1.76 9.59
CA GLY A 195 3.55 2.02 10.62
C GLY A 195 3.76 1.18 11.86
N ILE A 196 3.64 1.78 13.03
CA ILE A 196 3.86 1.10 14.32
C ILE A 196 2.50 0.77 14.90
N ASP A 197 2.19 -0.54 14.97
CA ASP A 197 0.90 -1.03 15.43
C ASP A 197 1.06 -2.35 16.20
N LYS A 198 0.10 -2.64 17.09
CA LYS A 198 0.07 -3.87 17.89
C LYS A 198 0.11 -5.12 17.00
N ILE A 199 -0.69 -5.14 15.93
CA ILE A 199 -0.77 -6.28 15.01
C ILE A 199 0.51 -6.51 14.20
N ARG A 200 1.41 -5.55 14.22
CA ARG A 200 2.75 -5.65 13.62
C ARG A 200 3.81 -6.10 14.62
N GLY A 201 3.41 -6.57 15.79
CA GLY A 201 4.29 -7.18 16.79
C GLY A 201 5.24 -6.21 17.48
N ILE A 202 4.89 -4.91 17.55
CA ILE A 202 5.80 -3.91 18.17
C ILE A 202 6.05 -4.22 19.65
N LYS A 203 5.06 -4.73 20.38
CA LYS A 203 5.19 -5.05 21.80
C LYS A 203 6.22 -6.16 22.03
N GLU A 204 6.12 -7.22 21.24
CA GLU A 204 7.03 -8.36 21.26
C GLU A 204 8.43 -7.97 20.83
N LEU A 205 8.52 -7.08 19.85
CA LEU A 205 9.80 -6.52 19.40
C LEU A 205 10.53 -5.81 20.53
N ILE A 206 9.84 -4.91 21.25
CA ILE A 206 10.47 -4.19 22.38
C ILE A 206 10.78 -5.13 23.56
N GLN A 207 9.91 -6.12 23.83
CA GLN A 207 10.22 -7.15 24.82
C GLN A 207 11.48 -7.94 24.46
N ALA A 208 11.64 -8.30 23.20
CA ALA A 208 12.83 -8.98 22.70
C ALA A 208 14.08 -8.11 22.87
N MET A 209 14.00 -6.82 22.54
CA MET A 209 15.11 -5.88 22.81
C MET A 209 15.53 -5.88 24.27
N GLY A 210 14.58 -5.90 25.21
CA GLY A 210 14.87 -5.95 26.65
C GLY A 210 15.60 -7.21 27.13
N LYS A 211 15.57 -8.29 26.34
CA LYS A 211 16.29 -9.54 26.64
C LYS A 211 17.71 -9.58 26.04
N ILE A 212 18.03 -8.67 25.14
CA ILE A 212 19.36 -8.59 24.52
C ILE A 212 20.36 -8.02 25.53
N LYS A 213 21.38 -8.78 25.84
CA LYS A 213 22.43 -8.39 26.82
C LYS A 213 23.51 -7.49 26.20
N ASN A 214 23.67 -7.51 24.88
CA ASN A 214 24.65 -6.72 24.15
C ASN A 214 24.12 -5.31 23.87
N ASP A 215 25.03 -4.35 23.64
CA ASP A 215 24.66 -2.97 23.26
C ASP A 215 24.19 -2.89 21.80
N VAL A 216 23.04 -3.48 21.52
CA VAL A 216 22.35 -3.38 20.23
C VAL A 216 21.25 -2.34 20.34
N LYS A 217 21.19 -1.40 19.40
CA LYS A 217 20.12 -0.39 19.33
C LYS A 217 19.09 -0.74 18.27
N LEU A 218 17.83 -0.43 18.56
CA LEU A 218 16.72 -0.54 17.61
C LEU A 218 16.39 0.84 17.04
N ASN A 219 16.66 1.06 15.76
CA ASN A 219 16.14 2.22 15.03
C ASN A 219 14.66 1.98 14.72
N LEU A 220 13.77 2.67 15.42
CA LEU A 220 12.33 2.58 15.24
C LEU A 220 11.85 3.76 14.37
N CYS A 221 11.49 3.47 13.12
CA CYS A 221 11.08 4.47 12.13
C CYS A 221 9.61 4.25 11.76
N GLY A 222 8.77 5.24 12.05
CA GLY A 222 7.34 5.20 11.77
C GLY A 222 6.52 6.00 12.76
N VAL A 223 5.20 5.94 12.60
CA VAL A 223 4.25 6.62 13.49
C VAL A 223 3.39 5.58 14.18
N PHE A 224 3.15 5.75 15.46
CA PHE A 224 2.21 4.93 16.22
C PHE A 224 0.78 5.20 15.74
N SER A 225 0.05 4.14 15.40
CA SER A 225 -1.37 4.22 15.02
C SER A 225 -2.28 4.47 16.23
N ASN A 226 -1.82 4.17 17.45
CA ASN A 226 -2.61 4.25 18.67
C ASN A 226 -1.76 4.72 19.86
N LYS A 227 -2.21 5.78 20.55
CA LYS A 227 -1.52 6.35 21.72
C LYS A 227 -1.44 5.40 22.92
N ASN A 228 -2.40 4.49 23.09
CA ASN A 228 -2.34 3.53 24.19
C ASN A 228 -1.23 2.48 23.92
N THR A 229 -1.13 2.00 22.69
CA THR A 229 -0.02 1.10 22.27
C THR A 229 1.33 1.80 22.47
N GLU A 230 1.44 3.08 22.13
CA GLU A 230 2.66 3.86 22.33
C GLU A 230 3.06 3.90 23.81
N LYS A 231 2.11 4.24 24.70
CA LYS A 231 2.36 4.29 26.17
C LYS A 231 2.78 2.92 26.71
N GLU A 232 2.07 1.84 26.32
CA GLU A 232 2.39 0.47 26.75
C GLU A 232 3.80 0.05 26.36
N VAL A 233 4.20 0.38 25.14
CA VAL A 233 5.48 -0.02 24.57
C VAL A 233 6.63 0.78 25.17
N LYS A 234 6.44 2.10 25.35
CA LYS A 234 7.44 2.99 25.97
C LYS A 234 7.69 2.69 27.45
N ALA A 235 6.75 2.05 28.14
CA ALA A 235 6.92 1.62 29.54
C ALA A 235 7.74 0.33 29.71
N GLN A 236 8.06 -0.39 28.63
CA GLN A 236 8.82 -1.64 28.72
C GLN A 236 10.32 -1.39 28.88
N SER A 237 11.00 -2.30 29.60
CA SER A 237 12.45 -2.19 29.85
C SER A 237 13.31 -2.15 28.57
N GLY A 238 12.85 -2.79 27.49
CA GLY A 238 13.52 -2.79 26.20
C GLY A 238 13.52 -1.43 25.49
N TRP A 239 12.65 -0.49 25.92
CA TRP A 239 12.58 0.84 25.31
C TRP A 239 13.89 1.65 25.44
N ARG A 240 14.69 1.39 26.47
CA ARG A 240 16.01 2.03 26.65
C ARG A 240 17.00 1.78 25.50
N GLN A 241 16.76 0.74 24.70
CA GLN A 241 17.58 0.41 23.54
C GLN A 241 17.01 0.97 22.24
N VAL A 242 15.87 1.69 22.29
CA VAL A 242 15.19 2.22 21.11
C VAL A 242 15.68 3.63 20.79
N LEU A 243 15.99 3.84 19.52
CA LEU A 243 16.20 5.14 18.89
C LEU A 243 14.95 5.44 18.06
N GLU A 244 14.04 6.25 18.62
CA GLU A 244 12.79 6.63 17.97
C GLU A 244 13.03 7.76 16.97
N HIS A 245 12.73 7.52 15.68
CA HIS A 245 12.95 8.50 14.60
C HIS A 245 11.65 9.14 14.11
N GLY A 246 10.47 8.62 14.50
CA GLY A 246 9.21 9.07 13.94
C GLY A 246 9.10 8.76 12.45
N PHE A 247 8.33 9.57 11.72
CA PHE A 247 8.24 9.46 10.26
C PHE A 247 9.52 9.98 9.62
N ILE A 248 10.12 9.16 8.78
CA ILE A 248 11.31 9.52 7.97
C ILE A 248 11.00 9.39 6.49
N ASN A 249 11.61 10.23 5.67
CA ASN A 249 11.49 10.17 4.22
C ASN A 249 12.30 8.99 3.63
N ARG A 250 12.22 8.78 2.31
CA ARG A 250 12.87 7.66 1.63
C ARG A 250 14.39 7.66 1.79
N GLN A 251 15.02 8.83 1.80
CA GLN A 251 16.46 8.96 2.04
C GLN A 251 16.83 8.51 3.46
N GLY A 252 16.09 8.94 4.48
CA GLY A 252 16.29 8.49 5.86
C GLY A 252 16.08 6.98 6.01
N VAL A 253 15.10 6.40 5.30
CA VAL A 253 14.93 4.93 5.25
C VAL A 253 16.18 4.25 4.69
N ARG A 254 16.72 4.75 3.57
CA ARG A 254 17.96 4.23 2.98
C ARG A 254 19.12 4.28 3.97
N GLU A 255 19.33 5.41 4.63
CA GLU A 255 20.42 5.60 5.60
C GLU A 255 20.31 4.63 6.79
N ILE A 256 19.10 4.45 7.33
CA ILE A 256 18.84 3.51 8.43
C ILE A 256 19.09 2.06 8.00
N LEU A 257 18.56 1.64 6.86
CA LEU A 257 18.75 0.28 6.33
C LEU A 257 20.24 0.00 6.03
N THR A 258 20.94 0.99 5.49
CA THR A 258 22.36 0.90 5.15
C THR A 258 23.23 0.60 6.36
N ARG A 259 23.01 1.33 7.45
CA ARG A 259 23.84 1.20 8.66
C ARG A 259 23.45 0.05 9.58
N SER A 260 22.22 -0.46 9.47
CA SER A 260 21.71 -1.53 10.32
C SER A 260 22.18 -2.89 9.84
N ILE A 261 22.47 -3.81 10.79
CA ILE A 261 22.84 -5.21 10.49
C ILE A 261 21.64 -6.08 10.12
N ALA A 262 20.42 -5.70 10.56
CA ALA A 262 19.19 -6.42 10.21
C ALA A 262 17.97 -5.50 10.20
N GLY A 263 17.03 -5.79 9.31
CA GLY A 263 15.67 -5.26 9.33
C GLY A 263 14.72 -6.25 9.99
N LEU A 264 13.79 -5.76 10.80
CA LEU A 264 12.87 -6.59 11.59
C LEU A 264 11.45 -6.52 11.06
N VAL A 265 10.82 -7.68 10.89
CA VAL A 265 9.43 -7.84 10.47
C VAL A 265 8.77 -8.84 11.42
N THR A 266 7.85 -8.36 12.26
CA THR A 266 7.30 -9.11 13.41
C THR A 266 5.77 -9.22 13.37
N PHE A 267 5.18 -9.31 12.18
CA PHE A 267 3.73 -9.33 12.01
C PHE A 267 3.07 -10.53 12.70
N TYR A 268 1.92 -10.29 13.33
CA TYR A 268 1.06 -11.37 13.78
C TYR A 268 0.52 -12.16 12.58
N PRO A 269 0.32 -13.48 12.72
CA PRO A 269 -0.22 -14.34 11.68
C PRO A 269 -1.74 -14.14 11.52
N LEU A 270 -2.14 -12.89 11.21
CA LEU A 270 -3.51 -12.55 10.87
C LEU A 270 -3.83 -12.93 9.42
N PRO A 271 -5.10 -13.15 9.07
CA PRO A 271 -5.50 -13.60 7.72
C PRO A 271 -4.97 -12.74 6.57
N ASN A 272 -4.76 -11.45 6.79
CA ASN A 272 -4.20 -10.52 5.81
C ASN A 272 -2.67 -10.38 5.87
N HIS A 273 -2.01 -10.98 6.88
CA HIS A 273 -0.55 -10.91 7.05
C HIS A 273 0.18 -12.19 6.70
N ILE A 274 -0.51 -13.35 6.78
CA ILE A 274 0.11 -14.67 6.55
C ILE A 274 0.74 -14.74 5.15
N ASP A 275 0.07 -14.17 4.16
CA ASP A 275 0.48 -14.19 2.76
C ASP A 275 1.05 -12.83 2.29
N ALA A 276 1.33 -11.92 3.23
CA ALA A 276 1.85 -10.59 2.90
C ALA A 276 3.35 -10.66 2.57
N GLN A 277 3.76 -9.85 1.59
CA GLN A 277 5.17 -9.62 1.24
C GLN A 277 5.54 -8.18 1.63
N PRO A 278 6.04 -7.95 2.86
CA PRO A 278 6.44 -6.62 3.28
C PRO A 278 7.62 -6.09 2.47
N ASN A 279 7.52 -4.89 1.93
CA ASN A 279 8.57 -4.24 1.11
C ASN A 279 9.92 -4.03 1.83
N LYS A 280 10.01 -4.40 3.09
CA LYS A 280 11.18 -4.21 3.95
C LYS A 280 12.07 -5.44 4.06
N MET A 281 11.64 -6.52 3.43
CA MET A 281 12.40 -7.78 3.38
C MET A 281 13.39 -7.77 2.24
#